data_d6a67943e27f20dcab198f8d6f76b57f
#
_entry.id   d6a67943e27f20dcab198f8d6f76b57f
#
_cell.length_a   1.000
_cell.length_b   1.000
_cell.length_c   1.000
_cell.angle_alpha   90.00
_cell.angle_beta   90.00
_cell.angle_gamma   90.00
#
_symmetry.space_group_name_H-M   'P 1'
#
loop_
_entity.id
_entity.type
_entity.pdbx_description
1 polymer ?
#
loop_
_entity_poly.entity_id
_entity_poly.type
_entity_poly.pdbx_seq_one_letter_code
_entity_poly.pdbx_strand_id
1 'polypeptide(L)'
;MQFEFVGAAQTVTGSKHILRVNGKNYLLDCGMFQGRRRESDEANRFLPIKTNEIDAVILSHAHIDHAGLLPLLVKKGYTGPIYCTHATRDLCSIMLQDSARIQEHDAEHMSKKTGKNILPMYTVEEAMECMMQFRSVGYEQPIPLDHGVKMTFHDAGHILGSALEEWEIDDKETGEHIRFCFTGDLGRKHLPILRQPTQLKDVDILITESTYGNRFHDELADVEERL
;
A
#
# COMPACT_ATOMS: atom_id res chain seq x y z
N MET A 1 -18.50 11.17 3.54
CA MET A 1 -17.19 10.53 3.29
C MET A 1 -16.05 11.43 3.78
N GLN A 2 -14.99 10.88 4.38
CA GLN A 2 -13.78 11.60 4.82
C GLN A 2 -12.53 10.82 4.40
N PHE A 3 -11.51 11.53 3.88
CA PHE A 3 -10.20 10.95 3.55
C PHE A 3 -9.11 11.59 4.41
N GLU A 4 -8.28 10.76 5.06
CA GLU A 4 -7.20 11.20 5.94
C GLU A 4 -5.85 10.72 5.41
N PHE A 5 -4.92 11.65 5.20
CA PHE A 5 -3.54 11.35 4.83
C PHE A 5 -2.73 11.07 6.10
N VAL A 6 -2.37 9.82 6.33
CA VAL A 6 -1.58 9.37 7.50
C VAL A 6 -0.09 9.27 7.17
N GLY A 7 0.25 9.09 5.90
CA GLY A 7 1.63 9.05 5.39
C GLY A 7 1.70 9.47 3.93
N ALA A 8 2.91 9.53 3.36
CA ALA A 8 3.20 9.96 1.99
C ALA A 8 2.57 11.32 1.58
N ALA A 9 2.29 12.18 2.56
CA ALA A 9 1.88 13.55 2.35
C ALA A 9 3.11 14.45 2.50
N GLN A 10 3.51 15.15 1.44
CA GLN A 10 4.76 15.94 1.35
C GLN A 10 6.05 15.07 1.41
N THR A 11 5.93 13.75 1.32
CA THR A 11 7.04 12.80 1.20
C THR A 11 6.69 11.74 0.15
N VAL A 12 7.72 11.12 -0.45
CA VAL A 12 7.51 10.12 -1.52
C VAL A 12 7.10 8.77 -0.95
N THR A 13 7.61 8.37 0.22
CA THR A 13 7.46 7.02 0.75
C THR A 13 6.59 6.95 1.99
N GLY A 14 6.10 5.77 2.31
CA GLY A 14 5.31 5.48 3.50
C GLY A 14 3.81 5.69 3.31
N SER A 15 3.28 5.30 2.14
CA SER A 15 1.87 5.41 1.79
C SER A 15 0.97 4.75 2.83
N LYS A 16 0.11 5.56 3.45
CA LYS A 16 -0.93 5.16 4.41
C LYS A 16 -2.03 6.20 4.43
N HIS A 17 -3.23 5.81 4.09
CA HIS A 17 -4.38 6.72 4.10
C HIS A 17 -5.60 6.03 4.66
N ILE A 18 -6.51 6.78 5.26
CA ILE A 18 -7.74 6.22 5.82
C ILE A 18 -8.94 6.86 5.11
N LEU A 19 -9.74 6.02 4.48
CA LEU A 19 -11.05 6.38 3.94
C LEU A 19 -12.12 6.00 4.96
N ARG A 20 -12.86 7.01 5.47
CA ARG A 20 -13.99 6.82 6.38
C ARG A 20 -15.29 7.09 5.64
N VAL A 21 -16.15 6.11 5.59
CA VAL A 21 -17.46 6.22 4.95
C VAL A 21 -18.45 5.24 5.54
N ASN A 22 -19.70 5.66 5.72
CA ASN A 22 -20.82 4.84 6.24
C ASN A 22 -20.51 4.13 7.57
N GLY A 23 -19.68 4.76 8.43
CA GLY A 23 -19.26 4.18 9.71
C GLY A 23 -18.18 3.12 9.62
N LYS A 24 -17.56 2.94 8.43
CA LYS A 24 -16.43 2.04 8.17
C LYS A 24 -15.14 2.79 7.91
N ASN A 25 -14.02 2.17 8.28
CA ASN A 25 -12.67 2.70 8.08
C ASN A 25 -11.86 1.73 7.22
N TYR A 26 -11.46 2.20 6.06
CA TYR A 26 -10.62 1.46 5.12
C TYR A 26 -9.22 2.05 5.10
N LEU A 27 -8.20 1.22 5.33
CA LEU A 27 -6.81 1.65 5.22
C LEU A 27 -6.32 1.36 3.80
N LEU A 28 -5.96 2.41 3.06
CA LEU A 28 -5.38 2.33 1.73
C LEU A 28 -3.85 2.37 1.89
N ASP A 29 -3.20 1.26 1.54
CA ASP A 29 -1.79 0.97 1.79
C ASP A 29 -1.38 0.99 3.28
N CYS A 30 -0.25 0.38 3.58
CA CYS A 30 0.40 0.41 4.89
C CYS A 30 1.91 0.29 4.72
N GLY A 31 2.54 1.34 4.19
CA GLY A 31 3.90 1.33 3.72
C GLY A 31 4.94 1.84 4.73
N MET A 32 6.19 1.44 4.52
CA MET A 32 7.33 1.95 5.25
C MET A 32 7.77 3.32 4.72
N PHE A 33 8.04 4.24 5.63
CA PHE A 33 8.79 5.44 5.31
C PHE A 33 10.26 5.08 5.06
N GLN A 34 10.82 5.57 3.96
CA GLN A 34 12.21 5.40 3.57
C GLN A 34 12.94 6.74 3.67
N GLY A 35 13.95 6.79 4.51
CA GLY A 35 14.73 8.00 4.78
C GLY A 35 16.04 7.66 5.47
N ARG A 36 16.62 8.61 6.19
CA ARG A 36 17.80 8.33 7.00
C ARG A 36 17.46 7.29 8.07
N ARG A 37 18.38 6.35 8.31
CA ARG A 37 18.16 5.14 9.14
C ARG A 37 17.42 5.43 10.47
N ARG A 38 17.88 6.44 11.23
CA ARG A 38 17.28 6.77 12.52
C ARG A 38 15.85 7.32 12.38
N GLU A 39 15.64 8.23 11.43
CA GLU A 39 14.34 8.85 11.16
C GLU A 39 13.34 7.79 10.67
N SER A 40 13.81 6.88 9.81
CA SER A 40 12.98 5.78 9.29
C SER A 40 12.61 4.78 10.38
N ASP A 41 13.54 4.40 11.27
CA ASP A 41 13.25 3.47 12.36
C ASP A 41 12.21 4.06 13.33
N GLU A 42 12.39 5.31 13.75
CA GLU A 42 11.44 5.99 14.63
C GLU A 42 10.05 6.15 13.99
N ALA A 43 9.99 6.59 12.73
CA ALA A 43 8.73 6.78 12.00
C ALA A 43 7.99 5.47 11.75
N ASN A 44 8.70 4.39 11.41
CA ASN A 44 8.09 3.10 11.08
C ASN A 44 7.64 2.31 12.31
N ARG A 45 8.30 2.47 13.46
CA ARG A 45 7.86 1.85 14.73
C ARG A 45 6.60 2.49 15.30
N PHE A 46 6.39 3.76 14.99
CA PHE A 46 5.18 4.48 15.36
C PHE A 46 4.14 4.36 14.25
N LEU A 47 3.16 3.48 14.44
CA LEU A 47 2.01 3.35 13.55
C LEU A 47 0.85 4.17 14.13
N PRO A 48 0.55 5.36 13.58
CA PRO A 48 -0.49 6.26 14.12
C PRO A 48 -1.89 5.82 13.68
N ILE A 49 -2.17 4.52 13.78
CA ILE A 49 -3.42 3.88 13.34
C ILE A 49 -3.92 3.01 14.49
N LYS A 50 -5.17 3.18 14.85
CA LYS A 50 -5.86 2.29 15.78
C LYS A 50 -6.31 1.04 15.03
N THR A 51 -5.57 -0.03 15.16
CA THR A 51 -5.74 -1.27 14.40
C THR A 51 -7.12 -1.91 14.53
N ASN A 52 -7.74 -1.77 15.70
CA ASN A 52 -9.09 -2.27 16.00
C ASN A 52 -10.22 -1.42 15.39
N GLU A 53 -9.93 -0.25 14.85
CA GLU A 53 -10.90 0.61 14.17
C GLU A 53 -10.88 0.40 12.64
N ILE A 54 -9.92 -0.36 12.07
CA ILE A 54 -9.82 -0.62 10.65
C ILE A 54 -10.64 -1.86 10.28
N ASP A 55 -11.59 -1.69 9.36
CA ASP A 55 -12.48 -2.77 8.87
C ASP A 55 -11.82 -3.59 7.77
N ALA A 56 -11.07 -2.96 6.86
CA ALA A 56 -10.29 -3.65 5.83
C ALA A 56 -9.08 -2.82 5.40
N VAL A 57 -8.04 -3.49 4.93
CA VAL A 57 -6.92 -2.89 4.20
C VAL A 57 -7.11 -3.14 2.71
N ILE A 58 -6.87 -2.13 1.89
CA ILE A 58 -6.80 -2.23 0.45
C ILE A 58 -5.37 -1.89 0.05
N LEU A 59 -4.71 -2.81 -0.64
CA LEU A 59 -3.30 -2.68 -0.99
C LEU A 59 -3.16 -2.49 -2.50
N SER A 60 -2.63 -1.34 -2.88
CA SER A 60 -2.43 -0.96 -4.28
C SER A 60 -1.37 -1.82 -4.98
N HIS A 61 -0.23 -2.07 -4.32
CA HIS A 61 0.84 -2.90 -4.88
C HIS A 61 1.88 -3.31 -3.81
N ALA A 62 2.87 -4.13 -4.23
CA ALA A 62 3.77 -4.82 -3.32
C ALA A 62 5.06 -4.04 -2.94
N HIS A 63 5.28 -2.80 -3.39
CA HIS A 63 6.46 -2.06 -2.95
C HIS A 63 6.48 -1.85 -1.43
N ILE A 64 7.69 -1.80 -0.86
CA ILE A 64 7.88 -1.75 0.60
C ILE A 64 7.29 -0.48 1.24
N ASP A 65 7.26 0.62 0.52
CA ASP A 65 6.67 1.89 0.94
C ASP A 65 5.14 1.95 0.78
N HIS A 66 4.52 0.85 0.32
CA HIS A 66 3.06 0.63 0.27
C HIS A 66 2.61 -0.55 1.12
N ALA A 67 3.42 -1.60 1.26
CA ALA A 67 3.05 -2.85 1.94
C ALA A 67 3.87 -3.15 3.21
N GLY A 68 5.02 -2.49 3.40
CA GLY A 68 6.07 -2.93 4.33
C GLY A 68 5.69 -2.90 5.82
N LEU A 69 4.66 -2.17 6.23
CA LEU A 69 4.19 -2.17 7.62
C LEU A 69 2.97 -3.06 7.87
N LEU A 70 2.49 -3.82 6.88
CA LEU A 70 1.39 -4.76 7.05
C LEU A 70 1.67 -5.81 8.15
N PRO A 71 2.87 -6.43 8.24
CA PRO A 71 3.17 -7.34 9.34
C PRO A 71 3.13 -6.66 10.71
N LEU A 72 3.60 -5.42 10.81
CA LEU A 72 3.53 -4.65 12.05
C LEU A 72 2.08 -4.31 12.41
N LEU A 73 1.23 -3.98 11.43
CA LEU A 73 -0.20 -3.73 11.63
C LEU A 73 -0.89 -4.96 12.24
N VAL A 74 -0.63 -6.15 11.68
CA VAL A 74 -1.15 -7.43 12.19
C VAL A 74 -0.61 -7.75 13.57
N LYS A 75 0.70 -7.62 13.80
CA LYS A 75 1.34 -7.76 15.13
C LYS A 75 0.71 -6.85 16.18
N LYS A 76 0.27 -5.65 15.79
CA LYS A 76 -0.44 -4.70 16.68
C LYS A 76 -1.94 -5.00 16.84
N GLY A 77 -2.43 -6.13 16.33
CA GLY A 77 -3.77 -6.64 16.60
C GLY A 77 -4.80 -6.41 15.50
N TYR A 78 -4.38 -6.02 14.28
CA TYR A 78 -5.30 -6.03 13.15
C TYR A 78 -5.64 -7.46 12.74
N THR A 79 -6.93 -7.76 12.60
CA THR A 79 -7.43 -9.09 12.26
C THR A 79 -8.33 -9.12 11.01
N GLY A 80 -8.54 -7.97 10.37
CA GLY A 80 -9.39 -7.84 9.20
C GLY A 80 -8.72 -8.33 7.90
N PRO A 81 -9.45 -8.32 6.78
CA PRO A 81 -8.92 -8.73 5.48
C PRO A 81 -7.98 -7.68 4.88
N ILE A 82 -6.96 -8.15 4.14
CA ILE A 82 -6.07 -7.35 3.30
C ILE A 82 -6.38 -7.70 1.86
N TYR A 83 -7.11 -6.83 1.15
CA TYR A 83 -7.46 -7.03 -0.25
C TYR A 83 -6.33 -6.53 -1.16
N CYS A 84 -5.98 -7.32 -2.18
CA CYS A 84 -5.00 -6.96 -3.20
C CYS A 84 -5.21 -7.81 -4.46
N THR A 85 -4.44 -7.54 -5.52
CA THR A 85 -4.42 -8.42 -6.69
C THR A 85 -3.66 -9.71 -6.43
N HIS A 86 -3.84 -10.73 -7.28
CA HIS A 86 -3.14 -12.02 -7.15
C HIS A 86 -1.61 -11.85 -7.18
N ALA A 87 -1.08 -11.09 -8.16
CA ALA A 87 0.36 -10.89 -8.28
C ALA A 87 0.93 -10.06 -7.12
N THR A 88 0.20 -9.07 -6.62
CA THR A 88 0.59 -8.31 -5.42
C THR A 88 0.71 -9.22 -4.20
N ARG A 89 -0.24 -10.14 -3.99
CA ARG A 89 -0.14 -11.13 -2.90
C ARG A 89 1.10 -12.01 -3.03
N ASP A 90 1.37 -12.51 -4.23
CA ASP A 90 2.51 -13.39 -4.46
C ASP A 90 3.84 -12.67 -4.24
N LEU A 91 3.97 -11.43 -4.72
CA LEU A 91 5.13 -10.58 -4.47
C LEU A 91 5.29 -10.25 -2.97
N CYS A 92 4.22 -9.88 -2.27
CA CYS A 92 4.24 -9.62 -0.84
C CYS A 92 4.71 -10.84 -0.04
N SER A 93 4.35 -12.06 -0.47
CA SER A 93 4.77 -13.29 0.21
C SER A 93 6.28 -13.48 0.25
N ILE A 94 6.99 -12.94 -0.72
CA ILE A 94 8.46 -12.98 -0.80
C ILE A 94 9.06 -11.73 -0.14
N MET A 95 8.60 -10.56 -0.54
CA MET A 95 9.17 -9.27 -0.16
C MET A 95 9.03 -9.00 1.35
N LEU A 96 7.88 -9.32 1.98
CA LEU A 96 7.69 -9.08 3.42
C LEU A 96 8.59 -10.00 4.27
N GLN A 97 8.78 -11.25 3.86
CA GLN A 97 9.71 -12.16 4.54
C GLN A 97 11.17 -11.72 4.38
N ASP A 98 11.55 -11.25 3.19
CA ASP A 98 12.91 -10.76 2.95
C ASP A 98 13.19 -9.50 3.77
N SER A 99 12.24 -8.56 3.80
CA SER A 99 12.30 -7.38 4.67
C SER A 99 12.45 -7.75 6.14
N ALA A 100 11.72 -8.78 6.61
CA ALA A 100 11.83 -9.26 7.97
C ALA A 100 13.23 -9.83 8.27
N ARG A 101 13.79 -10.65 7.38
CA ARG A 101 15.16 -11.20 7.53
C ARG A 101 16.22 -10.10 7.63
N ILE A 102 16.10 -9.07 6.78
CA ILE A 102 17.00 -7.91 6.82
C ILE A 102 16.90 -7.21 8.18
N GLN A 103 15.69 -6.99 8.70
CA GLN A 103 15.46 -6.36 9.99
C GLN A 103 15.99 -7.20 11.17
N GLU A 104 15.80 -8.52 11.15
CA GLU A 104 16.32 -9.44 12.17
C GLU A 104 17.86 -9.41 12.20
N HIS A 105 18.50 -9.52 11.02
CA HIS A 105 19.95 -9.43 10.89
C HIS A 105 20.51 -8.08 11.38
N ASP A 106 19.87 -6.99 10.99
CA ASP A 106 20.25 -5.64 11.41
C ASP A 106 20.08 -5.44 12.92
N ALA A 107 19.00 -5.95 13.50
CA ALA A 107 18.74 -5.89 14.93
C ALA A 107 19.81 -6.69 15.72
N GLU A 108 20.17 -7.89 15.25
CA GLU A 108 21.25 -8.71 15.84
C GLU A 108 22.60 -8.00 15.77
N HIS A 109 22.97 -7.47 14.61
CA HIS A 109 24.22 -6.73 14.42
C HIS A 109 24.30 -5.51 15.35
N MET A 110 23.25 -4.72 15.44
CA MET A 110 23.19 -3.55 16.29
C MET A 110 23.18 -3.90 17.77
N SER A 111 22.55 -5.00 18.17
CA SER A 111 22.56 -5.51 19.53
C SER A 111 23.99 -5.89 19.96
N LYS A 112 24.72 -6.60 19.12
CA LYS A 112 26.15 -6.94 19.34
C LYS A 112 27.02 -5.70 19.45
N LYS A 113 26.80 -4.70 18.59
CA LYS A 113 27.59 -3.46 18.56
C LYS A 113 27.33 -2.54 19.75
N THR A 114 26.09 -2.48 20.25
CA THR A 114 25.69 -1.50 21.29
C THR A 114 25.59 -2.10 22.69
N GLY A 115 25.60 -3.44 22.81
CA GLY A 115 25.31 -4.15 24.07
C GLY A 115 23.87 -4.03 24.53
N LYS A 116 22.97 -3.51 23.69
CA LYS A 116 21.53 -3.36 23.99
C LYS A 116 20.73 -4.41 23.23
N ASN A 117 19.65 -4.89 23.84
CA ASN A 117 18.72 -5.78 23.12
C ASN A 117 17.85 -4.93 22.17
N ILE A 118 18.16 -4.99 20.85
CA ILE A 118 17.42 -4.31 19.80
C ILE A 118 16.58 -5.35 19.07
N LEU A 119 15.28 -5.10 18.97
CA LEU A 119 14.34 -6.02 18.32
C LEU A 119 13.94 -5.48 16.93
N PRO A 120 13.70 -6.38 15.94
CA PRO A 120 13.12 -5.99 14.66
C PRO A 120 11.69 -5.47 14.87
N MET A 121 11.16 -4.72 13.91
CA MET A 121 9.75 -4.29 13.94
C MET A 121 8.81 -5.49 13.88
N TYR A 122 9.16 -6.47 13.04
CA TYR A 122 8.49 -7.76 12.92
C TYR A 122 9.49 -8.83 12.49
N THR A 123 9.17 -10.10 12.79
CA THR A 123 9.95 -11.28 12.44
C THR A 123 9.46 -11.92 11.15
N VAL A 124 10.21 -12.92 10.64
CA VAL A 124 9.79 -13.72 9.47
C VAL A 124 8.48 -14.46 9.77
N GLU A 125 8.31 -15.02 10.98
CA GLU A 125 7.08 -15.69 11.39
C GLU A 125 5.89 -14.71 11.37
N GLU A 126 6.05 -13.51 11.91
CA GLU A 126 5.01 -12.48 11.92
C GLU A 126 4.66 -12.00 10.49
N ALA A 127 5.64 -11.95 9.57
CA ALA A 127 5.39 -11.68 8.16
C ALA A 127 4.58 -12.82 7.49
N MET A 128 4.88 -14.07 7.82
CA MET A 128 4.11 -15.23 7.32
C MET A 128 2.69 -15.24 7.89
N GLU A 129 2.51 -14.95 9.17
CA GLU A 129 1.18 -14.84 9.80
C GLU A 129 0.34 -13.74 9.13
N CYS A 130 0.94 -12.60 8.81
CA CYS A 130 0.28 -11.53 8.09
C CYS A 130 -0.33 -12.01 6.76
N MET A 131 0.34 -12.91 6.03
CA MET A 131 -0.16 -13.44 4.76
C MET A 131 -1.47 -14.22 4.87
N MET A 132 -1.83 -14.69 6.07
CA MET A 132 -3.10 -15.38 6.31
C MET A 132 -4.33 -14.45 6.17
N GLN A 133 -4.13 -13.13 6.28
CA GLN A 133 -5.20 -12.14 6.13
C GLN A 133 -5.38 -11.67 4.70
N PHE A 134 -4.45 -11.99 3.79
CA PHE A 134 -4.54 -11.59 2.39
C PHE A 134 -5.71 -12.27 1.67
N ARG A 135 -6.48 -11.45 0.94
CA ARG A 135 -7.60 -11.85 0.08
C ARG A 135 -7.34 -11.30 -1.32
N SER A 136 -6.81 -12.17 -2.19
CA SER A 136 -6.48 -11.74 -3.55
C SER A 136 -7.67 -11.84 -4.50
N VAL A 137 -7.82 -10.84 -5.35
CA VAL A 137 -8.92 -10.68 -6.31
C VAL A 137 -8.34 -10.33 -7.68
N GLY A 138 -9.03 -10.70 -8.75
CA GLY A 138 -8.65 -10.30 -10.12
C GLY A 138 -8.95 -8.83 -10.38
N TYR A 139 -8.31 -8.28 -11.42
CA TYR A 139 -8.71 -6.98 -11.95
C TYR A 139 -10.16 -7.02 -12.47
N GLU A 140 -10.81 -5.88 -12.51
CA GLU A 140 -12.18 -5.68 -13.02
C GLU A 140 -13.24 -6.52 -12.27
N GLN A 141 -12.92 -7.00 -11.07
CA GLN A 141 -13.85 -7.75 -10.24
C GLN A 141 -14.29 -6.89 -9.03
N PRO A 142 -15.57 -6.46 -9.00
CA PRO A 142 -16.07 -5.67 -7.90
C PRO A 142 -16.08 -6.43 -6.58
N ILE A 143 -15.59 -5.79 -5.52
CA ILE A 143 -15.57 -6.28 -4.14
C ILE A 143 -16.61 -5.50 -3.36
N PRO A 144 -17.73 -6.09 -2.95
CA PRO A 144 -18.64 -5.45 -2.01
C PRO A 144 -17.98 -5.41 -0.62
N LEU A 145 -17.67 -4.21 -0.14
CA LEU A 145 -17.03 -4.01 1.16
C LEU A 145 -18.05 -3.78 2.26
N ASP A 146 -19.14 -3.05 1.97
CA ASP A 146 -20.29 -2.83 2.83
C ASP A 146 -21.51 -2.39 2.00
N HIS A 147 -22.71 -2.25 2.62
CA HIS A 147 -23.90 -1.70 1.97
C HIS A 147 -23.64 -0.29 1.41
N GLY A 148 -23.68 -0.18 0.08
CA GLY A 148 -23.40 1.06 -0.64
C GLY A 148 -21.93 1.39 -0.80
N VAL A 149 -20.99 0.46 -0.51
CA VAL A 149 -19.55 0.64 -0.77
C VAL A 149 -19.02 -0.55 -1.53
N LYS A 150 -18.53 -0.30 -2.72
CA LYS A 150 -17.92 -1.28 -3.61
C LYS A 150 -16.58 -0.76 -4.12
N MET A 151 -15.57 -1.62 -4.22
CA MET A 151 -14.25 -1.30 -4.74
C MET A 151 -13.86 -2.26 -5.84
N THR A 152 -13.18 -1.77 -6.86
CA THR A 152 -12.68 -2.55 -8.01
C THR A 152 -11.22 -2.20 -8.27
N PHE A 153 -10.37 -3.22 -8.45
CA PHE A 153 -8.99 -3.04 -8.88
C PHE A 153 -8.90 -2.93 -10.39
N HIS A 154 -8.15 -1.93 -10.89
CA HIS A 154 -7.79 -1.76 -12.28
C HIS A 154 -6.28 -1.73 -12.44
N ASP A 155 -5.73 -2.15 -13.57
CA ASP A 155 -4.29 -2.21 -13.77
C ASP A 155 -3.67 -0.80 -13.76
N ALA A 156 -2.74 -0.57 -12.84
CA ALA A 156 -2.01 0.70 -12.71
C ALA A 156 -0.75 0.76 -13.58
N GLY A 157 -0.32 -0.36 -14.18
CA GLY A 157 0.82 -0.43 -15.10
C GLY A 157 2.17 -0.10 -14.50
N HIS A 158 2.31 -0.09 -13.16
CA HIS A 158 3.52 0.32 -12.45
C HIS A 158 4.47 -0.86 -12.22
N ILE A 159 3.99 -1.91 -11.56
CA ILE A 159 4.63 -3.23 -11.44
C ILE A 159 3.59 -4.34 -11.67
N LEU A 160 4.03 -5.60 -11.76
CA LEU A 160 3.10 -6.73 -11.83
C LEU A 160 2.17 -6.73 -10.61
N GLY A 161 0.87 -6.70 -10.87
CA GLY A 161 -0.15 -6.67 -9.84
C GLY A 161 -0.53 -5.29 -9.31
N SER A 162 0.17 -4.22 -9.68
CA SER A 162 -0.18 -2.87 -9.24
C SER A 162 -1.58 -2.45 -9.70
N ALA A 163 -2.32 -1.78 -8.84
CA ALA A 163 -3.72 -1.46 -9.08
C ALA A 163 -4.09 -0.02 -8.73
N LEU A 164 -4.92 0.57 -9.59
CA LEU A 164 -5.81 1.66 -9.24
C LEU A 164 -6.97 1.07 -8.43
N GLU A 165 -7.44 1.77 -7.43
CA GLU A 165 -8.61 1.43 -6.64
C GLU A 165 -9.76 2.35 -7.03
N GLU A 166 -10.74 1.82 -7.76
CA GLU A 166 -11.98 2.53 -8.05
C GLU A 166 -13.02 2.18 -6.99
N TRP A 167 -13.59 3.19 -6.38
CA TRP A 167 -14.60 3.07 -5.34
C TRP A 167 -15.92 3.67 -5.82
N GLU A 168 -16.98 2.92 -5.70
CA GLU A 168 -18.36 3.37 -5.88
C GLU A 168 -19.02 3.42 -4.51
N ILE A 169 -19.41 4.61 -4.09
CA ILE A 169 -19.84 4.90 -2.72
C ILE A 169 -21.21 5.60 -2.74
N ASP A 170 -22.21 4.95 -2.16
CA ASP A 170 -23.48 5.60 -1.79
C ASP A 170 -23.31 6.16 -0.37
N ASP A 171 -22.95 7.44 -0.27
CA ASP A 171 -22.70 8.09 1.02
C ASP A 171 -24.02 8.32 1.76
N LYS A 172 -24.21 7.59 2.87
CA LYS A 172 -25.45 7.65 3.67
C LYS A 172 -25.61 8.96 4.43
N GLU A 173 -24.54 9.72 4.63
CA GLU A 173 -24.57 10.99 5.35
C GLU A 173 -25.07 12.12 4.42
N THR A 174 -24.59 12.16 3.18
CA THR A 174 -24.95 13.20 2.19
C THR A 174 -26.06 12.77 1.24
N GLY A 175 -26.26 11.47 1.06
CA GLY A 175 -27.15 10.89 0.06
C GLY A 175 -26.59 10.93 -1.37
N GLU A 176 -25.32 11.26 -1.53
CA GLU A 176 -24.64 11.36 -2.82
C GLU A 176 -24.06 10.02 -3.24
N HIS A 177 -24.04 9.77 -4.55
CA HIS A 177 -23.26 8.69 -5.16
C HIS A 177 -21.93 9.27 -5.60
N ILE A 178 -20.81 8.73 -5.07
CA ILE A 178 -19.46 9.25 -5.28
C ILE A 178 -18.60 8.17 -5.93
N ARG A 179 -17.95 8.51 -7.05
CA ARG A 179 -16.89 7.70 -7.66
C ARG A 179 -15.53 8.26 -7.25
N PHE A 180 -14.86 7.54 -6.38
CA PHE A 180 -13.54 7.89 -5.86
C PHE A 180 -12.47 6.97 -6.44
N CYS A 181 -11.31 7.51 -6.78
CA CYS A 181 -10.15 6.73 -7.23
C CYS A 181 -8.91 7.07 -6.41
N PHE A 182 -8.24 6.03 -5.91
CA PHE A 182 -6.88 6.08 -5.39
C PHE A 182 -5.95 5.36 -6.36
N THR A 183 -4.89 6.03 -6.83
CA THR A 183 -4.06 5.45 -7.89
C THR A 183 -2.97 4.52 -7.38
N GLY A 184 -2.59 4.59 -6.10
CA GLY A 184 -1.28 4.12 -5.71
C GLY A 184 -0.21 4.77 -6.62
N ASP A 185 0.79 4.00 -7.01
CA ASP A 185 1.80 4.43 -7.98
C ASP A 185 1.37 4.11 -9.41
N LEU A 186 1.56 5.08 -10.31
CA LEU A 186 1.20 4.97 -11.72
C LEU A 186 2.38 4.54 -12.59
N GLY A 187 2.14 3.58 -13.46
CA GLY A 187 3.09 3.18 -14.49
C GLY A 187 3.15 4.14 -15.68
N ARG A 188 4.15 3.90 -16.52
CA ARG A 188 4.34 4.63 -17.79
C ARG A 188 3.69 3.88 -18.95
N LYS A 189 3.34 4.63 -19.99
CA LYS A 189 2.94 4.04 -21.26
C LYS A 189 4.13 3.34 -21.93
N HIS A 190 3.86 2.27 -22.66
CA HIS A 190 4.83 1.54 -23.49
C HIS A 190 5.97 0.84 -22.74
N LEU A 191 5.78 0.52 -21.45
CA LEU A 191 6.72 -0.34 -20.73
C LEU A 191 6.63 -1.78 -21.26
N PRO A 192 7.77 -2.48 -21.44
CA PRO A 192 7.77 -3.91 -21.76
C PRO A 192 7.09 -4.70 -20.65
N ILE A 193 6.36 -5.78 -21.02
CA ILE A 193 5.72 -6.74 -20.09
C ILE A 193 4.51 -6.18 -19.35
N LEU A 194 4.50 -4.90 -18.99
CA LEU A 194 3.40 -4.28 -18.23
C LEU A 194 2.32 -3.74 -19.16
N ARG A 195 1.09 -3.78 -18.69
CA ARG A 195 -0.02 -3.10 -19.35
C ARG A 195 0.08 -1.58 -19.10
N GLN A 196 -0.59 -0.82 -19.96
CA GLN A 196 -0.75 0.61 -19.70
C GLN A 196 -1.73 0.83 -18.55
N PRO A 197 -1.57 1.90 -17.75
CA PRO A 197 -2.56 2.25 -16.74
C PRO A 197 -3.96 2.37 -17.33
N THR A 198 -4.92 1.76 -16.66
CA THR A 198 -6.33 1.86 -17.02
C THR A 198 -6.77 3.32 -16.91
N GLN A 199 -7.51 3.78 -17.91
CA GLN A 199 -8.08 5.13 -17.92
C GLN A 199 -9.52 5.07 -17.39
N LEU A 200 -9.72 5.47 -16.16
CA LEU A 200 -11.04 5.64 -15.57
C LEU A 200 -11.67 6.97 -16.07
N LYS A 201 -12.98 6.96 -16.25
CA LYS A 201 -13.77 8.13 -16.65
C LYS A 201 -14.79 8.44 -15.55
N ASP A 202 -15.26 9.66 -15.53
CA ASP A 202 -16.36 10.10 -14.66
C ASP A 202 -16.04 9.85 -13.17
N VAL A 203 -14.78 10.09 -12.76
CA VAL A 203 -14.31 10.04 -11.38
C VAL A 203 -14.56 11.39 -10.72
N ASP A 204 -15.29 11.42 -9.60
CA ASP A 204 -15.60 12.65 -8.87
C ASP A 204 -14.42 13.12 -8.03
N ILE A 205 -13.68 12.17 -7.41
CA ILE A 205 -12.53 12.47 -6.54
C ILE A 205 -11.36 11.56 -6.92
N LEU A 206 -10.21 12.18 -7.22
CA LEU A 206 -8.97 11.49 -7.55
C LEU A 206 -7.88 11.81 -6.52
N ILE A 207 -7.34 10.77 -5.89
CA ILE A 207 -6.10 10.85 -5.10
C ILE A 207 -5.00 10.15 -5.90
N THR A 208 -3.95 10.88 -6.23
CA THR A 208 -2.86 10.39 -7.08
C THR A 208 -1.51 10.81 -6.55
N GLU A 209 -0.47 10.03 -6.89
CA GLU A 209 0.92 10.38 -6.64
C GLU A 209 1.36 11.63 -7.44
N SER A 210 2.46 12.23 -7.02
CA SER A 210 3.12 13.33 -7.74
C SER A 210 4.64 13.24 -7.73
N THR A 211 5.19 12.04 -7.63
CA THR A 211 6.65 11.76 -7.55
C THR A 211 7.41 12.37 -8.73
N TYR A 212 6.83 12.30 -9.92
CA TYR A 212 7.35 12.91 -11.14
C TYR A 212 6.59 14.19 -11.57
N GLY A 213 5.89 14.86 -10.66
CA GLY A 213 5.08 16.04 -10.96
C GLY A 213 5.86 17.24 -11.51
N ASN A 214 7.17 17.31 -11.27
CA ASN A 214 8.04 18.40 -11.70
C ASN A 214 9.20 17.96 -12.62
N ARG A 215 9.21 16.70 -13.11
CA ARG A 215 10.27 16.16 -13.96
C ARG A 215 9.75 15.08 -14.89
N PHE A 216 10.49 14.82 -15.96
CA PHE A 216 10.21 13.73 -16.88
C PHE A 216 11.06 12.50 -16.54
N HIS A 217 10.59 11.33 -16.94
CA HIS A 217 11.40 10.13 -17.00
C HIS A 217 12.37 10.19 -18.19
N ASP A 218 13.50 9.48 -18.10
CA ASP A 218 14.38 9.25 -19.24
C ASP A 218 13.62 8.52 -20.37
N GLU A 219 13.95 8.80 -21.62
CA GLU A 219 13.35 8.09 -22.76
C GLU A 219 13.80 6.62 -22.76
N LEU A 220 12.88 5.71 -23.13
CA LEU A 220 13.17 4.26 -23.12
C LEU A 220 14.34 3.89 -24.03
N ALA A 221 14.47 4.55 -25.20
CA ALA A 221 15.58 4.36 -26.12
C ALA A 221 16.95 4.66 -25.48
N ASP A 222 17.03 5.69 -24.64
CA ASP A 222 18.28 6.05 -23.93
C ASP A 222 18.63 5.02 -22.85
N VAL A 223 17.63 4.36 -22.26
CA VAL A 223 17.83 3.31 -21.25
C VAL A 223 18.34 2.03 -21.91
N GLU A 224 17.83 1.63 -23.06
CA GLU A 224 18.27 0.46 -23.81
C GLU A 224 19.71 0.60 -24.30
N GLU A 225 20.13 1.81 -24.70
CA GLU A 225 21.51 2.09 -25.15
C GLU A 225 22.54 2.05 -24.01
N ARG A 226 22.11 2.24 -22.75
CA ARG A 226 22.98 2.22 -21.56
C ARG A 226 23.11 0.86 -20.89
N LEU A 227 22.33 -0.15 -21.29
CA LEU A 227 22.38 -1.53 -20.83
C LEU A 227 23.29 -2.39 -21.70
#